data_6da1f5394594bc3b2d914652f7ba16d7
#
_entry.id   6da1f5394594bc3b2d914652f7ba16d7
#
_cell.length_a   1.000
_cell.length_b   1.000
_cell.length_c   1.000
_cell.angle_alpha   90.00
_cell.angle_beta   90.00
_cell.angle_gamma   90.00
#
_symmetry.space_group_name_H-M   'P 1'
#
loop_
_entity.id
_entity.type
_entity.pdbx_description
1 polymer ?
#
loop_
_entity_poly.entity_id
_entity_poly.type
_entity_poly.pdbx_seq_one_letter_code
_entity_poly.pdbx_strand_id
1 'polypeptide(L)'
;MRATGSVWWTRQWRRAIPLLAAAGLLVVAAPAAARRVVIGTSVRGRPIVAWALGSDRAPRRILVVGCIHGNECAGLAITSALRRMRPPKGVQLWLVPELNPDGTAADTRQNARGVDLNRNFPYRWQFTADPTYYSGLRPTSEPETRAAMRLVRQIRPAVTITYHQHMDLVDMAGGDRGVARRYAQIAGLRPTCLTFAGGEETRWSNHTFPHTTSFVVELPAGPVPASALARHLRAVRAMELGQRSGSATRCDSVTPVA
;
A
#
# COMPACT_ATOMS: atom_id res chain seq x y z
N MET A 1 96.97 -22.81 -32.94
CA MET A 1 96.84 -21.39 -33.18
C MET A 1 95.33 -21.05 -33.35
N ARG A 2 94.79 -20.24 -32.45
CA ARG A 2 93.56 -19.49 -32.47
C ARG A 2 92.28 -20.19 -32.97
N ALA A 3 91.43 -20.68 -32.02
CA ALA A 3 90.07 -20.97 -32.14
C ALA A 3 89.24 -19.67 -31.91
N THR A 4 88.34 -19.36 -32.83
CA THR A 4 87.28 -18.29 -32.66
C THR A 4 85.91 -18.93 -32.45
N GLY A 5 85.36 -18.76 -31.26
CA GLY A 5 84.08 -19.23 -30.93
C GLY A 5 82.97 -18.27 -31.42
N SER A 6 81.90 -18.79 -32.00
CA SER A 6 80.72 -18.07 -32.37
C SER A 6 79.61 -18.30 -31.31
N VAL A 7 79.19 -17.22 -30.67
CA VAL A 7 78.09 -17.25 -29.70
C VAL A 7 76.77 -17.08 -30.41
N TRP A 8 75.94 -18.09 -30.30
CA TRP A 8 74.54 -18.06 -30.84
C TRP A 8 73.61 -17.46 -29.78
N TRP A 9 72.97 -16.30 -30.05
CA TRP A 9 71.96 -15.68 -29.23
C TRP A 9 70.59 -16.27 -29.66
N THR A 10 69.95 -17.07 -28.79
CA THR A 10 68.56 -17.50 -28.95
C THR A 10 67.63 -16.39 -28.47
N ARG A 11 66.98 -15.70 -29.38
CA ARG A 11 65.87 -14.75 -29.08
C ARG A 11 64.65 -15.52 -28.63
N GLN A 12 64.33 -15.49 -27.35
CA GLN A 12 63.02 -15.93 -26.85
C GLN A 12 61.96 -14.88 -27.13
N TRP A 13 61.02 -15.21 -28.03
CA TRP A 13 59.83 -14.42 -28.25
C TRP A 13 58.84 -14.69 -27.15
N ARG A 14 58.69 -13.75 -26.21
CA ARG A 14 57.57 -13.73 -25.23
C ARG A 14 56.30 -13.34 -25.99
N ARG A 15 55.40 -14.31 -26.21
CA ARG A 15 54.05 -14.05 -26.72
C ARG A 15 53.24 -13.32 -25.61
N ALA A 16 52.97 -12.05 -25.81
CA ALA A 16 52.05 -11.30 -24.98
C ALA A 16 50.60 -11.77 -25.30
N ILE A 17 49.94 -12.37 -24.35
CA ILE A 17 48.50 -12.71 -24.45
C ILE A 17 47.73 -11.42 -24.14
N PRO A 18 46.87 -10.89 -25.03
CA PRO A 18 46.05 -9.74 -24.70
C PRO A 18 44.96 -10.19 -23.71
N LEU A 19 44.95 -9.63 -22.52
CA LEU A 19 43.83 -9.71 -21.59
C LEU A 19 42.66 -8.93 -22.19
N LEU A 20 41.70 -9.63 -22.79
CA LEU A 20 40.38 -9.09 -23.14
C LEU A 20 39.61 -8.82 -21.84
N ALA A 21 39.60 -7.55 -21.40
CA ALA A 21 38.74 -7.07 -20.34
C ALA A 21 37.30 -7.10 -20.86
N ALA A 22 36.55 -8.13 -20.46
CA ALA A 22 35.09 -8.17 -20.68
C ALA A 22 34.44 -7.08 -19.82
N ALA A 23 34.17 -5.93 -20.42
CA ALA A 23 33.33 -4.90 -19.82
C ALA A 23 31.91 -5.44 -19.73
N GLY A 24 31.52 -5.99 -18.59
CA GLY A 24 30.17 -6.38 -18.28
C GLY A 24 29.27 -5.15 -18.30
N LEU A 25 28.46 -4.98 -19.32
CA LEU A 25 27.36 -4.00 -19.31
C LEU A 25 26.38 -4.41 -18.19
N LEU A 26 26.45 -3.70 -17.06
CA LEU A 26 25.40 -3.71 -16.05
C LEU A 26 24.17 -3.08 -16.69
N VAL A 27 23.28 -3.91 -17.26
CA VAL A 27 21.94 -3.47 -17.68
C VAL A 27 21.18 -3.14 -16.40
N VAL A 28 21.23 -1.88 -15.97
CA VAL A 28 20.35 -1.35 -14.94
C VAL A 28 18.95 -1.32 -15.56
N ALA A 29 18.15 -2.35 -15.30
CA ALA A 29 16.77 -2.37 -15.74
C ALA A 29 16.08 -1.11 -15.21
N ALA A 30 15.53 -0.30 -16.11
CA ALA A 30 14.73 0.87 -15.76
C ALA A 30 13.58 0.43 -14.84
N PRO A 31 13.18 1.25 -13.84
CA PRO A 31 12.03 0.93 -13.01
C PRO A 31 10.82 0.71 -13.92
N ALA A 32 10.14 -0.43 -13.76
CA ALA A 32 8.88 -0.66 -14.44
C ALA A 32 7.96 0.53 -14.09
N ALA A 33 7.52 1.27 -15.13
CA ALA A 33 6.68 2.42 -14.96
C ALA A 33 5.39 2.02 -14.21
N ALA A 34 4.93 2.88 -13.29
CA ALA A 34 3.68 2.66 -12.59
C ALA A 34 2.53 2.55 -13.61
N ARG A 35 1.85 1.39 -13.66
CA ARG A 35 0.74 1.15 -14.57
C ARG A 35 -0.54 1.75 -14.00
N ARG A 36 -1.17 2.66 -14.76
CA ARG A 36 -2.46 3.24 -14.41
C ARG A 36 -3.58 2.27 -14.78
N VAL A 37 -4.53 2.06 -13.86
CA VAL A 37 -5.70 1.19 -14.04
C VAL A 37 -6.94 1.94 -13.57
N VAL A 38 -7.98 2.04 -14.40
CA VAL A 38 -9.30 2.53 -13.96
C VAL A 38 -10.04 1.34 -13.39
N ILE A 39 -10.34 1.35 -12.09
CA ILE A 39 -11.01 0.27 -11.37
C ILE A 39 -12.53 0.44 -11.30
N GLY A 40 -13.02 1.61 -11.66
CA GLY A 40 -14.43 1.99 -11.69
C GLY A 40 -14.64 3.47 -11.87
N THR A 41 -15.88 3.89 -11.69
CA THR A 41 -16.30 5.29 -11.73
C THR A 41 -17.11 5.61 -10.48
N SER A 42 -17.02 6.87 -10.02
CA SER A 42 -17.84 7.38 -8.93
C SER A 42 -19.29 7.64 -9.37
N VAL A 43 -20.14 8.05 -8.44
CA VAL A 43 -21.55 8.43 -8.72
C VAL A 43 -21.65 9.46 -9.83
N ARG A 44 -20.76 10.46 -9.85
CA ARG A 44 -20.75 11.53 -10.88
C ARG A 44 -19.89 11.19 -12.10
N GLY A 45 -19.52 9.90 -12.29
CA GLY A 45 -18.77 9.44 -13.45
C GLY A 45 -17.26 9.73 -13.42
N ARG A 46 -16.71 10.24 -12.31
CA ARG A 46 -15.26 10.46 -12.20
C ARG A 46 -14.52 9.10 -12.12
N PRO A 47 -13.41 8.92 -12.87
CA PRO A 47 -12.67 7.66 -12.83
C PRO A 47 -12.01 7.44 -11.46
N ILE A 48 -12.21 6.25 -10.89
CA ILE A 48 -11.48 5.77 -9.72
C ILE A 48 -10.22 5.07 -10.24
N VAL A 49 -9.05 5.61 -9.90
CA VAL A 49 -7.77 5.19 -10.47
C VAL A 49 -6.95 4.43 -9.44
N ALA A 50 -6.44 3.28 -9.85
CA ALA A 50 -5.37 2.56 -9.15
C ALA A 50 -4.06 2.65 -9.94
N TRP A 51 -2.93 2.61 -9.23
CA TRP A 51 -1.59 2.51 -9.79
C TRP A 51 -0.96 1.20 -9.33
N ALA A 52 -0.53 0.36 -10.28
CA ALA A 52 0.18 -0.87 -10.00
C ALA A 52 1.68 -0.68 -10.27
N LEU A 53 2.51 -0.93 -9.28
CA LEU A 53 3.97 -0.82 -9.32
C LEU A 53 4.60 -2.17 -9.06
N GLY A 54 5.65 -2.50 -9.79
CA GLY A 54 6.34 -3.79 -9.69
C GLY A 54 5.78 -4.84 -10.63
N SER A 55 6.22 -6.08 -10.46
CA SER A 55 5.87 -7.19 -11.36
C SER A 55 4.47 -7.74 -11.05
N ASP A 56 3.70 -8.02 -12.10
CA ASP A 56 2.40 -8.72 -11.97
C ASP A 56 2.58 -10.17 -11.45
N ARG A 57 3.79 -10.73 -11.58
CA ARG A 57 4.17 -12.05 -11.06
C ARG A 57 4.70 -12.01 -9.61
N ALA A 58 4.70 -10.84 -8.96
CA ALA A 58 5.14 -10.73 -7.58
C ALA A 58 4.29 -11.63 -6.68
N PRO A 59 4.91 -12.43 -5.78
CA PRO A 59 4.19 -13.35 -4.92
C PRO A 59 3.35 -12.64 -3.86
N ARG A 60 3.62 -11.36 -3.59
CA ARG A 60 2.92 -10.58 -2.59
C ARG A 60 2.37 -9.29 -3.18
N ARG A 61 1.15 -8.94 -2.79
CA ARG A 61 0.51 -7.67 -3.15
C ARG A 61 0.20 -6.88 -1.90
N ILE A 62 0.47 -5.57 -1.94
CA ILE A 62 0.11 -4.62 -0.90
C ILE A 62 -0.81 -3.58 -1.56
N LEU A 63 -1.96 -3.32 -0.94
CA LEU A 63 -2.89 -2.28 -1.35
C LEU A 63 -2.80 -1.10 -0.37
N VAL A 64 -2.72 0.10 -0.90
CA VAL A 64 -2.75 1.34 -0.12
C VAL A 64 -3.85 2.24 -0.67
N VAL A 65 -4.81 2.61 0.19
CA VAL A 65 -5.89 3.55 -0.11
C VAL A 65 -5.59 4.86 0.59
N GLY A 66 -5.47 5.95 -0.18
CA GLY A 66 -5.04 7.26 0.34
C GLY A 66 -6.18 8.09 0.91
N CYS A 67 -7.37 7.99 0.32
CA CYS A 67 -8.52 8.81 0.67
C CYS A 67 -9.83 8.04 0.35
N ILE A 68 -10.57 7.61 1.38
CA ILE A 68 -11.91 7.01 1.26
C ILE A 68 -12.98 8.03 1.64
N HIS A 69 -12.69 8.92 2.61
CA HIS A 69 -13.52 10.07 2.95
C HIS A 69 -12.91 11.33 2.33
N GLY A 70 -13.71 12.09 1.57
CA GLY A 70 -13.16 13.18 0.74
C GLY A 70 -12.56 14.35 1.52
N ASN A 71 -12.89 14.50 2.78
CA ASN A 71 -12.31 15.50 3.71
C ASN A 71 -11.17 14.94 4.60
N GLU A 72 -10.73 13.70 4.37
CA GLU A 72 -9.66 13.02 5.13
C GLU A 72 -8.50 12.60 4.20
N CYS A 73 -8.01 13.50 3.37
CA CYS A 73 -7.16 13.16 2.22
C CYS A 73 -5.65 13.36 2.43
N ALA A 74 -5.14 13.48 3.66
CA ALA A 74 -3.70 13.58 3.90
C ALA A 74 -2.90 12.37 3.39
N GLY A 75 -3.53 11.19 3.30
CA GLY A 75 -2.94 9.98 2.70
C GLY A 75 -2.57 10.11 1.21
N LEU A 76 -3.07 11.14 0.50
CA LEU A 76 -2.66 11.47 -0.87
C LEU A 76 -1.17 11.78 -0.98
N ALA A 77 -0.59 12.44 0.02
CA ALA A 77 0.84 12.72 0.06
C ALA A 77 1.66 11.42 0.09
N ILE A 78 1.19 10.43 0.86
CA ILE A 78 1.86 9.14 1.01
C ILE A 78 1.74 8.32 -0.29
N THR A 79 0.54 8.20 -0.86
CA THR A 79 0.35 7.44 -2.11
C THR A 79 1.08 8.10 -3.28
N SER A 80 1.12 9.45 -3.34
CA SER A 80 1.88 10.20 -4.33
C SER A 80 3.39 9.95 -4.23
N ALA A 81 3.93 9.90 -3.01
CA ALA A 81 5.35 9.60 -2.78
C ALA A 81 5.67 8.14 -3.13
N LEU A 82 4.84 7.18 -2.69
CA LEU A 82 4.99 5.76 -3.00
C LEU A 82 4.98 5.50 -4.50
N ARG A 83 4.16 6.22 -5.29
CA ARG A 83 4.10 6.07 -6.75
C ARG A 83 5.42 6.36 -7.46
N ARG A 84 6.28 7.19 -6.87
CA ARG A 84 7.60 7.54 -7.39
C ARG A 84 8.71 6.60 -6.91
N MET A 85 8.39 5.64 -6.04
CA MET A 85 9.37 4.72 -5.47
C MET A 85 9.35 3.37 -6.17
N ARG A 86 10.47 2.64 -6.13
CA ARG A 86 10.47 1.22 -6.47
C ARG A 86 9.86 0.42 -5.33
N PRO A 87 8.89 -0.46 -5.59
CA PRO A 87 8.43 -1.39 -4.58
C PRO A 87 9.57 -2.35 -4.17
N PRO A 88 9.49 -2.94 -2.98
CA PRO A 88 10.41 -3.97 -2.55
C PRO A 88 10.42 -5.18 -3.49
N LYS A 89 11.52 -5.94 -3.49
CA LYS A 89 11.64 -7.15 -4.32
C LYS A 89 10.56 -8.17 -3.92
N GLY A 90 9.87 -8.73 -4.89
CA GLY A 90 8.79 -9.71 -4.63
C GLY A 90 7.46 -9.08 -4.21
N VAL A 91 7.34 -7.76 -4.23
CA VAL A 91 6.09 -7.03 -3.92
C VAL A 91 5.56 -6.34 -5.17
N GLN A 92 4.26 -6.50 -5.41
CA GLN A 92 3.48 -5.60 -6.26
C GLN A 92 2.71 -4.64 -5.36
N LEU A 93 2.97 -3.34 -5.50
CA LEU A 93 2.30 -2.29 -4.75
C LEU A 93 1.15 -1.71 -5.58
N TRP A 94 -0.05 -1.75 -5.03
CA TRP A 94 -1.25 -1.13 -5.58
C TRP A 94 -1.62 0.10 -4.77
N LEU A 95 -1.81 1.22 -5.44
CA LEU A 95 -2.15 2.50 -4.82
C LEU A 95 -3.48 2.99 -5.40
N VAL A 96 -4.45 3.23 -4.54
CA VAL A 96 -5.69 3.93 -4.85
C VAL A 96 -5.64 5.29 -4.15
N PRO A 97 -5.19 6.37 -4.81
CA PRO A 97 -5.08 7.66 -4.14
C PRO A 97 -6.44 8.13 -3.61
N GLU A 98 -7.46 8.11 -4.44
CA GLU A 98 -8.81 8.56 -4.12
C GLU A 98 -9.81 7.45 -4.47
N LEU A 99 -10.45 6.88 -3.44
CA LEU A 99 -11.56 5.97 -3.65
C LEU A 99 -12.89 6.74 -3.84
N ASN A 100 -12.97 7.94 -3.28
CA ASN A 100 -14.13 8.83 -3.30
C ASN A 100 -13.80 10.17 -4.02
N PRO A 101 -13.61 10.18 -5.34
CA PRO A 101 -13.22 11.41 -6.04
C PRO A 101 -14.32 12.47 -6.07
N ASP A 102 -15.58 12.11 -5.83
CA ASP A 102 -16.68 13.07 -5.69
C ASP A 102 -16.62 13.77 -4.34
N GLY A 103 -16.41 13.01 -3.27
CA GLY A 103 -16.23 13.55 -1.92
C GLY A 103 -15.00 14.44 -1.82
N THR A 104 -13.87 14.01 -2.43
CA THR A 104 -12.64 14.82 -2.48
C THR A 104 -12.88 16.15 -3.17
N ALA A 105 -13.60 16.15 -4.30
CA ALA A 105 -13.91 17.38 -5.03
C ALA A 105 -14.88 18.31 -4.29
N ALA A 106 -15.68 17.78 -3.36
CA ALA A 106 -16.66 18.52 -2.56
C ALA A 106 -16.19 18.80 -1.14
N ASP A 107 -15.01 18.32 -0.75
CA ASP A 107 -14.49 18.36 0.63
C ASP A 107 -15.50 17.78 1.64
N THR A 108 -16.09 16.63 1.30
CA THR A 108 -17.07 15.94 2.14
C THR A 108 -16.61 14.54 2.52
N ARG A 109 -16.99 14.08 3.72
CA ARG A 109 -16.76 12.70 4.16
C ARG A 109 -17.41 11.70 3.20
N GLN A 110 -18.66 11.94 2.85
CA GLN A 110 -19.52 11.08 2.08
C GLN A 110 -19.23 11.18 0.56
N ASN A 111 -19.74 10.22 -0.18
CA ASN A 111 -19.79 10.32 -1.64
C ASN A 111 -20.91 11.28 -2.14
N ALA A 112 -21.08 11.39 -3.45
CA ALA A 112 -22.08 12.30 -4.03
C ALA A 112 -23.56 11.97 -3.71
N ARG A 113 -23.84 10.83 -3.10
CA ARG A 113 -25.18 10.44 -2.60
C ARG A 113 -25.32 10.60 -1.08
N GLY A 114 -24.37 11.22 -0.42
CA GLY A 114 -24.35 11.39 1.02
C GLY A 114 -24.02 10.10 1.77
N VAL A 115 -23.47 9.07 1.11
CA VAL A 115 -23.15 7.78 1.74
C VAL A 115 -21.73 7.79 2.27
N ASP A 116 -21.55 7.42 3.55
CA ASP A 116 -20.27 7.06 4.11
C ASP A 116 -19.82 5.72 3.51
N LEU A 117 -18.83 5.77 2.61
CA LEU A 117 -18.32 4.57 1.93
C LEU A 117 -17.78 3.53 2.91
N ASN A 118 -17.23 3.97 4.07
CA ASN A 118 -16.72 3.08 5.10
C ASN A 118 -17.83 2.57 6.05
N ARG A 119 -19.10 2.70 5.66
CA ARG A 119 -20.29 2.07 6.24
C ARG A 119 -21.09 1.26 5.21
N ASN A 120 -20.61 1.20 3.95
CA ASN A 120 -21.36 0.59 2.84
C ASN A 120 -20.87 -0.81 2.44
N PHE A 121 -19.80 -1.36 3.08
CA PHE A 121 -19.33 -2.73 2.82
C PHE A 121 -20.23 -3.78 3.49
N PRO A 122 -20.31 -5.01 2.97
CA PRO A 122 -21.40 -5.94 3.37
C PRO A 122 -21.20 -6.63 4.72
N TYR A 123 -19.97 -6.68 5.27
CA TYR A 123 -19.76 -7.40 6.52
C TYR A 123 -20.38 -6.66 7.70
N ARG A 124 -21.31 -7.32 8.39
CA ARG A 124 -22.12 -6.77 9.50
C ARG A 124 -22.71 -5.40 9.18
N TRP A 125 -23.06 -5.18 7.92
CA TRP A 125 -23.70 -3.94 7.52
C TRP A 125 -25.01 -3.72 8.31
N GLN A 126 -25.20 -2.51 8.76
CA GLN A 126 -26.42 -2.06 9.43
C GLN A 126 -26.86 -0.75 8.79
N PHE A 127 -28.17 -0.58 8.65
CA PHE A 127 -28.72 0.68 8.20
C PHE A 127 -28.53 1.74 9.27
N THR A 128 -27.98 2.88 8.90
CA THR A 128 -27.99 4.11 9.68
C THR A 128 -28.38 5.27 8.79
N ALA A 129 -29.29 6.12 9.28
CA ALA A 129 -29.73 7.35 8.63
C ALA A 129 -28.98 8.58 9.17
N ASP A 130 -27.99 8.39 10.07
CA ASP A 130 -27.17 9.47 10.58
C ASP A 130 -26.47 10.18 9.42
N PRO A 131 -26.61 11.50 9.25
CA PRO A 131 -26.04 12.22 8.11
C PRO A 131 -24.52 12.09 7.97
N THR A 132 -23.80 11.89 9.09
CA THR A 132 -22.34 11.72 9.09
C THR A 132 -21.96 10.32 8.63
N TYR A 133 -22.73 9.31 9.06
CA TYR A 133 -22.43 7.89 8.90
C TYR A 133 -23.47 7.15 8.05
N TYR A 134 -24.22 7.84 7.20
CA TYR A 134 -25.24 7.23 6.37
C TYR A 134 -24.67 6.07 5.55
N SER A 135 -25.19 4.87 5.81
CA SER A 135 -24.66 3.62 5.25
C SER A 135 -25.17 3.28 3.85
N GLY A 136 -26.00 4.12 3.26
CA GLY A 136 -26.74 3.84 2.02
C GLY A 136 -27.98 2.98 2.26
N LEU A 137 -28.80 2.81 1.22
CA LEU A 137 -30.08 2.07 1.31
C LEU A 137 -29.88 0.54 1.50
N ARG A 138 -28.72 0.02 1.11
CA ARG A 138 -28.35 -1.41 1.23
C ARG A 138 -26.83 -1.56 1.16
N PRO A 139 -26.25 -2.67 1.64
CA PRO A 139 -24.84 -2.91 1.48
C PRO A 139 -24.43 -2.89 0.00
N THR A 140 -23.26 -2.36 -0.28
CA THR A 140 -22.71 -2.26 -1.64
C THR A 140 -23.56 -1.46 -2.64
N SER A 141 -24.41 -0.55 -2.14
CA SER A 141 -25.20 0.32 -3.00
C SER A 141 -24.33 1.25 -3.86
N GLU A 142 -23.15 1.62 -3.36
CA GLU A 142 -22.32 2.64 -3.99
C GLU A 142 -21.35 2.07 -5.04
N PRO A 143 -21.18 2.77 -6.18
CA PRO A 143 -20.26 2.31 -7.23
C PRO A 143 -18.79 2.28 -6.78
N GLU A 144 -18.40 3.21 -5.91
CA GLU A 144 -17.08 3.29 -5.30
C GLU A 144 -16.79 2.05 -4.44
N THR A 145 -17.74 1.68 -3.57
CA THR A 145 -17.64 0.45 -2.74
C THR A 145 -17.49 -0.79 -3.63
N ARG A 146 -18.32 -0.90 -4.69
CA ARG A 146 -18.20 -2.02 -5.64
C ARG A 146 -16.87 -2.04 -6.38
N ALA A 147 -16.31 -0.87 -6.72
CA ALA A 147 -15.00 -0.76 -7.36
C ALA A 147 -13.88 -1.26 -6.43
N ALA A 148 -13.86 -0.82 -5.18
CA ALA A 148 -12.92 -1.29 -4.16
C ALA A 148 -13.02 -2.81 -3.97
N MET A 149 -14.23 -3.34 -3.80
CA MET A 149 -14.44 -4.78 -3.60
C MET A 149 -13.99 -5.62 -4.81
N ARG A 150 -14.22 -5.14 -6.04
CA ARG A 150 -13.70 -5.82 -7.24
C ARG A 150 -12.19 -5.86 -7.26
N LEU A 151 -11.54 -4.73 -6.97
CA LEU A 151 -10.08 -4.65 -6.91
C LEU A 151 -9.52 -5.64 -5.87
N VAL A 152 -10.00 -5.60 -4.63
CA VAL A 152 -9.54 -6.49 -3.55
C VAL A 152 -9.72 -7.96 -3.92
N ARG A 153 -10.88 -8.34 -4.51
CA ARG A 153 -11.13 -9.71 -4.99
C ARG A 153 -10.16 -10.12 -6.11
N GLN A 154 -9.83 -9.22 -7.00
CA GLN A 154 -8.93 -9.47 -8.13
C GLN A 154 -7.47 -9.64 -7.68
N ILE A 155 -6.98 -8.72 -6.84
CA ILE A 155 -5.56 -8.69 -6.50
C ILE A 155 -5.21 -9.52 -5.26
N ARG A 156 -6.18 -9.81 -4.38
CA ARG A 156 -5.98 -10.58 -3.13
C ARG A 156 -4.76 -10.07 -2.36
N PRO A 157 -4.79 -8.82 -1.86
CA PRO A 157 -3.65 -8.24 -1.20
C PRO A 157 -3.33 -9.00 0.09
N ALA A 158 -2.05 -9.23 0.36
CA ALA A 158 -1.61 -9.75 1.66
C ALA A 158 -1.80 -8.71 2.77
N VAL A 159 -1.62 -7.43 2.42
CA VAL A 159 -1.83 -6.31 3.34
C VAL A 159 -2.62 -5.22 2.61
N THR A 160 -3.63 -4.66 3.27
CA THR A 160 -4.33 -3.43 2.88
C THR A 160 -4.16 -2.38 3.96
N ILE A 161 -3.80 -1.16 3.56
CA ILE A 161 -3.63 0.00 4.43
C ILE A 161 -4.58 1.07 3.93
N THR A 162 -5.55 1.46 4.75
CA THR A 162 -6.50 2.54 4.43
C THR A 162 -6.23 3.72 5.35
N TYR A 163 -5.90 4.87 4.75
CA TYR A 163 -5.65 6.11 5.49
C TYR A 163 -6.94 6.86 5.76
N HIS A 164 -7.03 7.33 6.98
CA HIS A 164 -8.06 8.22 7.52
C HIS A 164 -7.42 9.39 8.28
N GLN A 165 -8.26 10.29 8.79
CA GLN A 165 -7.95 11.35 9.73
C GLN A 165 -9.09 11.46 10.75
N HIS A 166 -8.85 11.85 11.99
CA HIS A 166 -7.67 12.51 12.55
C HIS A 166 -7.34 12.03 13.99
N MET A 167 -7.29 10.72 14.22
CA MET A 167 -7.17 10.15 15.58
C MET A 167 -5.72 9.83 16.00
N ASP A 168 -4.72 9.99 15.16
CA ASP A 168 -3.30 9.74 15.43
C ASP A 168 -3.02 8.33 15.98
N LEU A 169 -3.51 7.30 15.28
CA LEU A 169 -3.40 5.90 15.72
C LEU A 169 -3.40 4.91 14.52
N VAL A 170 -3.13 3.65 14.83
CA VAL A 170 -3.36 2.52 13.91
C VAL A 170 -4.38 1.58 14.55
N ASP A 171 -5.51 1.34 13.87
CA ASP A 171 -6.51 0.37 14.33
C ASP A 171 -6.06 -1.06 14.03
N MET A 172 -5.82 -1.82 15.09
CA MET A 172 -5.41 -3.22 15.03
C MET A 172 -6.58 -4.21 15.13
N ALA A 173 -7.82 -3.74 15.12
CA ALA A 173 -8.97 -4.58 15.44
C ALA A 173 -9.36 -5.57 14.34
N GLY A 174 -8.44 -6.01 13.48
CA GLY A 174 -8.70 -7.03 12.45
C GLY A 174 -7.41 -7.56 11.82
N GLY A 175 -7.48 -8.73 11.21
CA GLY A 175 -6.34 -9.40 10.57
C GLY A 175 -5.23 -9.77 11.54
N ASP A 176 -3.99 -9.81 11.06
CA ASP A 176 -2.80 -10.03 11.89
C ASP A 176 -2.39 -8.73 12.60
N ARG A 177 -2.65 -8.68 13.89
CA ARG A 177 -2.35 -7.51 14.74
C ARG A 177 -0.85 -7.22 14.83
N GLY A 178 0.01 -8.21 14.68
CA GLY A 178 1.46 -8.01 14.65
C GLY A 178 1.90 -7.18 13.46
N VAL A 179 1.25 -7.35 12.31
CA VAL A 179 1.49 -6.55 11.10
C VAL A 179 1.09 -5.09 11.33
N ALA A 180 -0.12 -4.84 11.84
CA ALA A 180 -0.61 -3.49 12.13
C ALA A 180 0.22 -2.80 13.22
N ARG A 181 0.60 -3.53 14.28
CA ARG A 181 1.49 -3.04 15.36
C ARG A 181 2.86 -2.66 14.83
N ARG A 182 3.45 -3.49 13.97
CA ARG A 182 4.73 -3.19 13.32
C ARG A 182 4.64 -1.91 12.49
N TYR A 183 3.55 -1.74 11.75
CA TYR A 183 3.31 -0.49 11.02
C TYR A 183 3.29 0.69 11.98
N ALA A 184 2.50 0.61 13.06
CA ALA A 184 2.36 1.66 14.06
C ALA A 184 3.72 2.07 14.67
N GLN A 185 4.55 1.09 15.06
CA GLN A 185 5.88 1.32 15.61
C GLN A 185 6.80 2.09 14.65
N ILE A 186 6.82 1.70 13.35
CA ILE A 186 7.66 2.34 12.35
C ILE A 186 7.13 3.73 12.00
N ALA A 187 5.82 3.90 11.94
CA ALA A 187 5.17 5.18 11.65
C ALA A 187 5.24 6.15 12.83
N GLY A 188 5.47 5.65 14.06
CA GLY A 188 5.45 6.44 15.29
C GLY A 188 4.03 6.79 15.71
N LEU A 189 3.07 5.89 15.47
CA LEU A 189 1.66 6.03 15.82
C LEU A 189 1.28 5.10 16.97
N ARG A 190 0.23 5.43 17.70
CA ARG A 190 -0.30 4.60 18.79
C ARG A 190 -1.08 3.41 18.22
N PRO A 191 -0.72 2.15 18.53
CA PRO A 191 -1.54 0.99 18.18
C PRO A 191 -2.76 0.92 19.10
N THR A 192 -3.96 0.79 18.52
CA THR A 192 -5.24 0.82 19.25
C THR A 192 -6.21 -0.19 18.63
N CYS A 193 -7.20 -0.62 19.38
CA CYS A 193 -8.34 -1.37 18.84
C CYS A 193 -9.59 -0.51 18.93
N LEU A 194 -10.12 -0.11 17.80
CA LEU A 194 -11.37 0.65 17.74
C LEU A 194 -12.59 -0.27 17.80
N THR A 195 -13.70 0.25 18.31
CA THR A 195 -14.99 -0.41 18.21
C THR A 195 -15.45 -0.49 16.75
N PHE A 196 -16.22 -1.51 16.45
CA PHE A 196 -16.69 -1.80 15.12
C PHE A 196 -18.09 -1.22 14.91
N ALA A 197 -18.25 -0.40 13.86
CA ALA A 197 -19.54 0.22 13.53
C ALA A 197 -20.37 -0.55 12.50
N GLY A 198 -19.81 -1.58 11.86
CA GLY A 198 -20.44 -2.30 10.75
C GLY A 198 -20.21 -1.63 9.39
N GLY A 199 -20.18 -2.44 8.34
CA GLY A 199 -20.02 -1.94 6.97
C GLY A 199 -18.67 -1.34 6.60
N GLU A 200 -17.61 -1.60 7.39
CA GLU A 200 -16.26 -1.08 7.17
C GLU A 200 -15.45 -1.91 6.16
N GLU A 201 -14.61 -1.25 5.35
CA GLU A 201 -13.75 -1.88 4.34
C GLU A 201 -12.82 -2.92 4.95
N THR A 202 -12.05 -2.51 5.97
CA THR A 202 -11.02 -3.36 6.58
C THR A 202 -11.61 -4.60 7.25
N ARG A 203 -12.76 -4.46 7.90
CA ARG A 203 -13.48 -5.59 8.54
C ARG A 203 -14.05 -6.56 7.52
N TRP A 204 -14.65 -6.04 6.44
CA TRP A 204 -15.11 -6.87 5.33
C TRP A 204 -13.93 -7.62 4.70
N SER A 205 -12.82 -6.95 4.43
CA SER A 205 -11.63 -7.53 3.83
C SER A 205 -11.06 -8.68 4.69
N ASN A 206 -10.83 -8.43 5.98
CA ASN A 206 -10.32 -9.43 6.92
C ASN A 206 -11.26 -10.62 7.10
N HIS A 207 -12.59 -10.39 7.12
CA HIS A 207 -13.57 -11.47 7.22
C HIS A 207 -13.63 -12.33 5.95
N THR A 208 -13.61 -11.68 4.78
CA THR A 208 -13.77 -12.36 3.49
C THR A 208 -12.50 -13.10 3.06
N PHE A 209 -11.33 -12.60 3.45
CA PHE A 209 -10.02 -13.11 3.05
C PHE A 209 -9.13 -13.37 4.26
N PRO A 210 -9.20 -14.56 4.88
CA PRO A 210 -8.50 -14.86 6.14
C PRO A 210 -6.96 -14.72 6.09
N HIS A 211 -6.37 -14.69 4.88
CA HIS A 211 -4.93 -14.51 4.68
C HIS A 211 -4.53 -13.06 4.39
N THR A 212 -5.49 -12.16 4.37
CA THR A 212 -5.27 -10.71 4.24
C THR A 212 -5.21 -10.07 5.62
N THR A 213 -4.36 -9.07 5.78
CA THR A 213 -4.40 -8.16 6.92
C THR A 213 -4.74 -6.77 6.41
N SER A 214 -5.93 -6.31 6.73
CA SER A 214 -6.42 -4.98 6.39
C SER A 214 -6.58 -4.16 7.67
N PHE A 215 -6.02 -2.94 7.71
CA PHE A 215 -6.08 -2.07 8.88
C PHE A 215 -6.17 -0.59 8.49
N VAL A 216 -6.72 0.20 9.40
CA VAL A 216 -6.83 1.65 9.27
C VAL A 216 -5.62 2.33 9.90
N VAL A 217 -5.15 3.37 9.24
CA VAL A 217 -4.18 4.32 9.76
C VAL A 217 -4.87 5.68 9.85
N GLU A 218 -5.16 6.09 11.07
CA GLU A 218 -5.66 7.42 11.38
C GLU A 218 -4.49 8.39 11.49
N LEU A 219 -4.32 9.21 10.48
CA LEU A 219 -3.29 10.25 10.49
C LEU A 219 -3.68 11.39 11.45
N PRO A 220 -2.73 12.17 11.95
CA PRO A 220 -3.02 13.42 12.64
C PRO A 220 -3.83 14.40 11.77
N ALA A 221 -4.45 15.38 12.40
CA ALA A 221 -5.12 16.46 11.69
C ALA A 221 -4.14 17.26 10.81
N GLY A 222 -4.61 17.75 9.68
CA GLY A 222 -3.82 18.56 8.75
C GLY A 222 -2.91 17.77 7.82
N PRO A 223 -1.96 18.43 7.14
CA PRO A 223 -1.07 17.81 6.15
C PRO A 223 0.00 16.92 6.81
N VAL A 224 0.45 15.88 6.12
CA VAL A 224 1.53 14.99 6.61
C VAL A 224 2.88 15.72 6.55
N PRO A 225 3.55 15.97 7.70
CA PRO A 225 4.89 16.56 7.71
C PRO A 225 5.92 15.66 7.03
N ALA A 226 6.99 16.24 6.48
CA ALA A 226 8.02 15.48 5.75
C ALA A 226 8.65 14.33 6.58
N SER A 227 8.89 14.57 7.89
CA SER A 227 9.40 13.55 8.80
C SER A 227 8.42 12.38 9.01
N ALA A 228 7.13 12.67 9.14
CA ALA A 228 6.07 11.66 9.22
C ALA A 228 5.92 10.92 7.89
N LEU A 229 5.94 11.63 6.75
CA LEU A 229 5.91 11.02 5.42
C LEU A 229 7.01 9.96 5.27
N ALA A 230 8.26 10.31 5.64
CA ALA A 230 9.37 9.36 5.57
C ALA A 230 9.14 8.11 6.45
N ARG A 231 8.52 8.25 7.63
CA ARG A 231 8.15 7.12 8.49
C ARG A 231 7.08 6.23 7.85
N HIS A 232 6.02 6.83 7.30
CA HIS A 232 4.96 6.09 6.59
C HIS A 232 5.50 5.32 5.38
N LEU A 233 6.37 5.92 4.57
CA LEU A 233 6.99 5.24 3.44
C LEU A 233 7.82 4.03 3.88
N ARG A 234 8.59 4.15 4.97
CA ARG A 234 9.32 3.02 5.56
C ARG A 234 8.37 1.96 6.10
N ALA A 235 7.28 2.36 6.76
CA ALA A 235 6.29 1.45 7.32
C ALA A 235 5.61 0.61 6.22
N VAL A 236 5.14 1.23 5.13
CA VAL A 236 4.55 0.51 3.98
C VAL A 236 5.54 -0.49 3.39
N ARG A 237 6.80 -0.08 3.19
CA ARG A 237 7.84 -0.96 2.65
C ARG A 237 8.14 -2.15 3.56
N ALA A 238 8.09 -1.96 4.88
CA ALA A 238 8.33 -3.02 5.85
C ALA A 238 7.22 -4.09 5.89
N MET A 239 6.06 -3.84 5.28
CA MET A 239 4.96 -4.81 5.17
C MET A 239 5.27 -5.98 4.22
N GLU A 240 6.34 -5.89 3.44
CA GLU A 240 6.83 -7.00 2.61
C GLU A 240 7.20 -8.23 3.44
N LEU A 241 7.70 -8.03 4.64
CA LEU A 241 8.27 -9.06 5.49
C LEU A 241 7.22 -9.88 6.27
N GLY A 242 5.92 -9.74 5.96
CA GLY A 242 4.78 -10.40 6.60
C GLY A 242 5.14 -11.68 7.35
N GLN A 243 5.73 -11.54 8.51
CA GLN A 243 5.87 -12.63 9.46
C GLN A 243 4.54 -12.75 10.16
N ARG A 244 3.93 -13.93 10.11
CA ARG A 244 2.90 -14.30 11.07
C ARG A 244 3.58 -14.25 12.44
N SER A 245 3.45 -13.15 13.15
CA SER A 245 3.76 -13.13 14.55
C SER A 245 2.69 -13.99 15.23
N GLY A 246 3.08 -15.17 15.70
CA GLY A 246 2.16 -16.08 16.37
C GLY A 246 1.66 -15.62 17.74
N SER A 247 1.66 -14.31 17.99
CA SER A 247 1.14 -13.68 19.20
C SER A 247 -0.23 -13.08 18.89
N ALA A 248 -1.27 -13.83 19.26
CA ALA A 248 -2.63 -13.31 19.42
C ALA A 248 -2.65 -12.32 20.60
N THR A 249 -2.06 -11.16 20.45
CA THR A 249 -2.23 -10.07 21.42
C THR A 249 -3.70 -9.70 21.45
N ARG A 250 -4.37 -9.88 22.59
CA ARG A 250 -5.75 -9.41 22.81
C ARG A 250 -5.79 -7.89 22.67
N CYS A 251 -6.93 -7.35 22.25
CA CYS A 251 -7.22 -5.94 22.40
C CYS A 251 -7.59 -5.70 23.87
N ASP A 252 -6.62 -5.32 24.69
CA ASP A 252 -6.80 -5.13 26.13
C ASP A 252 -7.62 -3.87 26.45
N SER A 253 -7.82 -2.98 25.48
CA SER A 253 -8.70 -1.82 25.56
C SER A 253 -9.38 -1.57 24.22
N VAL A 254 -10.67 -1.39 24.21
CA VAL A 254 -11.46 -0.99 23.04
C VAL A 254 -11.83 0.47 23.21
N THR A 255 -11.35 1.34 22.34
CA THR A 255 -11.71 2.76 22.35
C THR A 255 -12.98 2.96 21.52
N PRO A 256 -14.05 3.54 22.06
CA PRO A 256 -15.23 3.90 21.26
C PRO A 256 -14.83 4.88 20.16
N VAL A 257 -15.37 4.67 18.96
CA VAL A 257 -15.36 5.70 17.91
C VAL A 257 -16.46 6.68 18.28
N ALA A 258 -16.10 7.94 18.50
CA ALA A 258 -17.06 9.02 18.77
C ALA A 258 -17.84 9.35 17.50
#